data_b9ed8af04a653ecc722d8d66eb8ea989
#
_entry.id   b9ed8af04a653ecc722d8d66eb8ea989
#
_cell.length_a   1.000
_cell.length_b   1.000
_cell.length_c   1.000
_cell.angle_alpha   90.00
_cell.angle_beta   90.00
_cell.angle_gamma   90.00
#
_symmetry.space_group_name_H-M   'P 1'
#
loop_
_entity.id
_entity.type
_entity.pdbx_description
1 polymer ?
#
loop_
_entity_poly.entity_id
_entity_poly.type
_entity_poly.pdbx_seq_one_letter_code
_entity_poly.pdbx_strand_id
1 'polypeptide(L)'
;WLGEFRFYVDQRVIVPRSHIAGLLLEDAFAPWIDAGQVHAALDLCTGSGCLAVLLGLTFPLAHVDAVDLSPEALEVARRNVAEYGLEQRIELIHSDLFAGLDARTYDVIISNPPYVTDRAMRALPAEYRHEPALALAAGEDGLDIVRRLLKQPLEAAAE
;
A
#
# COMPACT_ATOMS: atom_id res chain seq x y z
N TRP A 1 -0.43 0.98 16.03
CA TRP A 1 -0.32 2.42 15.87
C TRP A 1 0.70 2.72 14.79
N LEU A 2 0.43 3.74 13.97
CA LEU A 2 1.34 4.27 12.98
C LEU A 2 1.33 5.80 13.14
N GLY A 3 2.38 6.36 13.75
CA GLY A 3 2.30 7.70 14.32
C GLY A 3 1.21 7.79 15.40
N GLU A 4 0.33 8.77 15.29
CA GLU A 4 -0.83 8.95 16.18
C GLU A 4 -2.08 8.15 15.75
N PHE A 5 -2.04 7.51 14.56
CA PHE A 5 -3.17 6.81 13.98
C PHE A 5 -3.21 5.35 14.44
N ARG A 6 -4.40 4.89 14.78
CA ARG A 6 -4.64 3.53 15.24
C ARG A 6 -5.24 2.70 14.11
N PHE A 7 -4.65 1.53 13.81
CA PHE A 7 -5.15 0.61 12.81
C PHE A 7 -5.43 -0.76 13.43
N TYR A 8 -6.52 -1.37 12.98
CA TYR A 8 -6.79 -2.77 13.25
C TYR A 8 -5.87 -3.64 12.39
N VAL A 9 -5.30 -4.66 13.00
CA VAL A 9 -4.49 -5.69 12.32
C VAL A 9 -4.75 -7.04 12.96
N ASP A 10 -4.65 -8.10 12.15
CA ASP A 10 -4.65 -9.48 12.59
C ASP A 10 -3.72 -10.32 11.70
N GLN A 11 -3.77 -11.66 11.83
CA GLN A 11 -2.90 -12.59 11.12
C GLN A 11 -3.02 -12.57 9.58
N ARG A 12 -3.98 -11.85 9.01
CA ARG A 12 -4.18 -11.71 7.56
C ARG A 12 -3.30 -10.66 6.92
N VAL A 13 -2.67 -9.80 7.73
CA VAL A 13 -1.83 -8.68 7.27
C VAL A 13 -0.57 -8.56 8.10
N ILE A 14 0.45 -7.90 7.55
CA ILE A 14 1.62 -7.52 8.34
C ILE A 14 1.29 -6.40 9.31
N VAL A 15 2.02 -6.32 10.42
CA VAL A 15 1.95 -5.16 11.32
C VAL A 15 2.57 -3.96 10.61
N PRO A 16 1.84 -2.82 10.49
CA PRO A 16 2.34 -1.65 9.77
C PRO A 16 3.59 -1.05 10.43
N ARG A 17 4.70 -1.00 9.67
CA ARG A 17 6.01 -0.45 10.09
C ARG A 17 6.63 0.32 8.92
N SER A 18 5.86 1.19 8.28
CA SER A 18 6.26 1.81 7.03
C SER A 18 6.94 3.17 7.26
N HIS A 19 8.12 3.35 6.68
CA HIS A 19 8.77 4.66 6.60
C HIS A 19 7.98 5.64 5.71
N ILE A 20 7.20 5.14 4.73
CA ILE A 20 6.33 5.96 3.88
C ILE A 20 5.32 6.72 4.73
N ALA A 21 4.79 6.09 5.78
CA ALA A 21 3.88 6.75 6.70
C ALA A 21 4.51 7.98 7.37
N GLY A 22 5.76 7.88 7.80
CA GLY A 22 6.50 9.04 8.34
C GLY A 22 6.59 10.18 7.34
N LEU A 23 6.91 9.88 6.07
CA LEU A 23 6.98 10.88 5.01
C LEU A 23 5.63 11.56 4.75
N LEU A 24 4.52 10.82 4.79
CA LEU A 24 3.18 11.39 4.65
C LEU A 24 2.81 12.28 5.84
N LEU A 25 3.07 11.82 7.06
CA LEU A 25 2.72 12.54 8.29
C LEU A 25 3.56 13.80 8.53
N GLU A 26 4.81 13.80 8.08
CA GLU A 26 5.74 14.92 8.21
C GLU A 26 5.66 15.91 7.04
N ASP A 27 4.71 15.73 6.12
CA ASP A 27 4.56 16.52 4.88
C ASP A 27 5.88 16.61 4.08
N ALA A 28 6.66 15.53 4.11
CA ALA A 28 7.96 15.49 3.47
C ALA A 28 7.89 15.58 1.93
N PHE A 29 6.70 15.43 1.36
CA PHE A 29 6.45 15.56 -0.09
C PHE A 29 6.16 17.00 -0.53
N ALA A 30 5.89 17.93 0.37
CA ALA A 30 5.52 19.31 0.06
C ALA A 30 6.46 20.04 -0.93
N PRO A 31 7.81 19.79 -0.95
CA PRO A 31 8.67 20.42 -1.95
C PRO A 31 8.42 19.97 -3.39
N TRP A 32 7.76 18.83 -3.60
CA TRP A 32 7.55 18.23 -4.93
C TRP A 32 6.09 18.07 -5.30
N ILE A 33 5.18 18.00 -4.31
CA ILE A 33 3.77 17.70 -4.51
C ILE A 33 2.94 18.73 -3.72
N ASP A 34 2.10 19.49 -4.45
CA ASP A 34 1.07 20.32 -3.83
C ASP A 34 -0.14 19.43 -3.47
N ALA A 35 -0.38 19.25 -2.19
CA ALA A 35 -1.49 18.41 -1.69
C ALA A 35 -2.87 18.88 -2.21
N GLY A 36 -3.04 20.16 -2.55
CA GLY A 36 -4.26 20.71 -3.13
C GLY A 36 -4.46 20.35 -4.60
N GLN A 37 -3.47 19.75 -5.26
CA GLN A 37 -3.53 19.35 -6.67
C GLN A 37 -3.59 17.83 -6.85
N VAL A 38 -3.50 17.05 -5.78
CA VAL A 38 -3.61 15.58 -5.85
C VAL A 38 -5.08 15.18 -5.84
N HIS A 39 -5.54 14.60 -6.94
CA HIS A 39 -6.92 14.14 -7.14
C HIS A 39 -7.05 12.63 -7.24
N ALA A 40 -5.99 11.94 -7.65
CA ALA A 40 -5.96 10.49 -7.76
C ALA A 40 -4.67 9.93 -7.11
N ALA A 41 -4.82 9.02 -6.17
CA ALA A 41 -3.70 8.35 -5.52
C ALA A 41 -3.86 6.83 -5.51
N LEU A 42 -2.74 6.12 -5.50
CA LEU A 42 -2.71 4.66 -5.52
C LEU A 42 -1.82 4.13 -4.41
N ASP A 43 -2.34 3.18 -3.63
CA ASP A 43 -1.59 2.36 -2.69
C ASP A 43 -1.55 0.90 -3.17
N LEU A 44 -0.40 0.47 -3.70
CA LEU A 44 -0.19 -0.89 -4.17
C LEU A 44 0.38 -1.78 -3.06
N CYS A 45 -0.16 -2.99 -2.92
CA CYS A 45 0.12 -3.90 -1.82
C CYS A 45 -0.34 -3.29 -0.49
N THR A 46 -1.58 -2.82 -0.45
CA THR A 46 -2.14 -2.01 0.63
C THR A 46 -2.21 -2.72 1.98
N GLY A 47 -2.27 -4.06 1.98
CA GLY A 47 -2.34 -4.88 3.20
C GLY A 47 -3.49 -4.46 4.11
N SER A 48 -3.18 -3.91 5.27
CA SER A 48 -4.20 -3.42 6.23
C SER A 48 -4.90 -2.13 5.81
N GLY A 49 -4.53 -1.51 4.67
CA GLY A 49 -5.08 -0.24 4.22
C GLY A 49 -4.53 0.99 4.96
N CYS A 50 -3.52 0.81 5.81
CA CYS A 50 -3.03 1.91 6.65
C CYS A 50 -2.43 3.05 5.80
N LEU A 51 -1.68 2.75 4.74
CA LEU A 51 -1.11 3.76 3.84
C LEU A 51 -2.20 4.41 2.98
N ALA A 52 -3.18 3.65 2.51
CA ALA A 52 -4.33 4.19 1.78
C ALA A 52 -5.12 5.19 2.63
N VAL A 53 -5.37 4.88 3.92
CA VAL A 53 -6.01 5.81 4.86
C VAL A 53 -5.17 7.07 5.03
N LEU A 54 -3.84 6.94 5.24
CA LEU A 54 -2.96 8.09 5.37
C LEU A 54 -2.93 8.94 4.10
N LEU A 55 -2.92 8.34 2.90
CA LEU A 55 -3.07 9.06 1.64
C LEU A 55 -4.37 9.88 1.60
N GLY A 56 -5.49 9.25 1.96
CA GLY A 56 -6.78 9.92 2.00
C GLY A 56 -6.85 11.09 3.01
N LEU A 57 -6.10 11.01 4.11
CA LEU A 57 -6.01 12.08 5.11
C LEU A 57 -5.05 13.19 4.66
N THR A 58 -3.90 12.83 4.07
CA THR A 58 -2.88 13.78 3.58
C THR A 58 -3.36 14.56 2.35
N PHE A 59 -4.09 13.89 1.45
CA PHE A 59 -4.59 14.47 0.20
C PHE A 59 -6.12 14.56 0.21
N PRO A 60 -6.71 15.63 0.78
CA PRO A 60 -8.15 15.69 1.06
C PRO A 60 -9.04 15.69 -0.20
N LEU A 61 -8.50 16.06 -1.35
CA LEU A 61 -9.21 16.05 -2.65
C LEU A 61 -9.04 14.73 -3.41
N ALA A 62 -8.15 13.84 -2.97
CA ALA A 62 -7.85 12.62 -3.68
C ALA A 62 -8.92 11.54 -3.51
N HIS A 63 -9.24 10.86 -4.61
CA HIS A 63 -9.69 9.48 -4.60
C HIS A 63 -8.49 8.55 -4.52
N VAL A 64 -8.57 7.54 -3.68
CA VAL A 64 -7.48 6.59 -3.43
C VAL A 64 -7.91 5.20 -3.88
N ASP A 65 -7.16 4.60 -4.79
CA ASP A 65 -7.28 3.19 -5.08
C ASP A 65 -6.30 2.42 -4.18
N ALA A 66 -6.82 1.44 -3.46
CA ALA A 66 -6.03 0.60 -2.55
C ALA A 66 -6.09 -0.85 -3.02
N VAL A 67 -4.97 -1.33 -3.52
CA VAL A 67 -4.87 -2.61 -4.24
C VAL A 67 -4.14 -3.64 -3.41
N ASP A 68 -4.70 -4.84 -3.34
CA ASP A 68 -4.01 -6.01 -2.81
C ASP A 68 -4.38 -7.28 -3.58
N LEU A 69 -3.44 -8.23 -3.60
CA LEU A 69 -3.64 -9.56 -4.16
C LEU A 69 -4.45 -10.48 -3.21
N SER A 70 -4.44 -10.19 -1.90
CA SER A 70 -5.16 -10.96 -0.89
C SER A 70 -6.53 -10.34 -0.61
N PRO A 71 -7.63 -11.04 -0.93
CA PRO A 71 -8.97 -10.60 -0.54
C PRO A 71 -9.14 -10.57 0.99
N GLU A 72 -8.42 -11.41 1.74
CA GLU A 72 -8.42 -11.41 3.20
C GLU A 72 -7.77 -10.15 3.77
N ALA A 73 -6.70 -9.65 3.15
CA ALA A 73 -6.09 -8.37 3.52
C ALA A 73 -7.04 -7.21 3.25
N LEU A 74 -7.77 -7.22 2.14
CA LEU A 74 -8.76 -6.20 1.81
C LEU A 74 -9.95 -6.17 2.80
N GLU A 75 -10.29 -7.29 3.44
CA GLU A 75 -11.27 -7.29 4.53
C GLU A 75 -10.77 -6.51 5.76
N VAL A 76 -9.47 -6.62 6.08
CA VAL A 76 -8.84 -5.82 7.14
C VAL A 76 -8.79 -4.34 6.74
N ALA A 77 -8.39 -4.05 5.51
CA ALA A 77 -8.36 -2.69 4.96
C ALA A 77 -9.74 -2.03 5.00
N ARG A 78 -10.81 -2.74 4.63
CA ARG A 78 -12.19 -2.25 4.67
C ARG A 78 -12.58 -1.78 6.06
N ARG A 79 -12.20 -2.53 7.09
CA ARG A 79 -12.46 -2.14 8.48
C ARG A 79 -11.73 -0.85 8.84
N ASN A 80 -10.45 -0.73 8.47
CA ASN A 80 -9.68 0.47 8.76
C ASN A 80 -10.20 1.69 7.98
N VAL A 81 -10.53 1.54 6.70
CA VAL A 81 -11.14 2.61 5.89
C VAL A 81 -12.44 3.11 6.52
N ALA A 82 -13.31 2.19 6.98
CA ALA A 82 -14.57 2.54 7.64
C ALA A 82 -14.34 3.22 8.99
N GLU A 83 -13.35 2.82 9.79
CA GLU A 83 -13.01 3.44 11.06
C GLU A 83 -12.63 4.93 10.91
N TYR A 84 -12.10 5.31 9.75
CA TYR A 84 -11.75 6.69 9.41
C TYR A 84 -12.80 7.42 8.56
N GLY A 85 -13.93 6.79 8.22
CA GLY A 85 -15.02 7.39 7.45
C GLY A 85 -14.62 7.74 6.01
N LEU A 86 -13.72 6.94 5.41
CA LEU A 86 -13.14 7.20 4.08
C LEU A 86 -13.72 6.30 2.98
N GLU A 87 -14.81 5.57 3.21
CA GLU A 87 -15.40 4.61 2.26
C GLU A 87 -15.83 5.22 0.93
N GLN A 88 -16.13 6.52 0.92
CA GLN A 88 -16.53 7.25 -0.30
C GLN A 88 -15.32 7.75 -1.10
N ARG A 89 -14.12 7.69 -0.53
CA ARG A 89 -12.89 8.19 -1.16
C ARG A 89 -11.81 7.14 -1.36
N ILE A 90 -11.95 5.97 -0.75
CA ILE A 90 -11.00 4.86 -0.90
C ILE A 90 -11.72 3.67 -1.51
N GLU A 91 -11.32 3.30 -2.71
CA GLU A 91 -11.75 2.07 -3.39
C GLU A 91 -10.79 0.93 -3.09
N LEU A 92 -11.30 -0.18 -2.57
CA LEU A 92 -10.52 -1.39 -2.30
C LEU A 92 -10.63 -2.35 -3.48
N ILE A 93 -9.50 -2.64 -4.13
CA ILE A 93 -9.46 -3.37 -5.39
C ILE A 93 -8.65 -4.66 -5.22
N HIS A 94 -9.29 -5.81 -5.47
CA HIS A 94 -8.61 -7.09 -5.55
C HIS A 94 -7.94 -7.25 -6.91
N SER A 95 -6.61 -7.14 -6.94
CA SER A 95 -5.83 -7.21 -8.17
C SER A 95 -4.39 -7.63 -7.92
N ASP A 96 -3.79 -8.24 -8.93
CA ASP A 96 -2.34 -8.45 -9.00
C ASP A 96 -1.68 -7.19 -9.58
N LEU A 97 -1.20 -6.33 -8.67
CA LEU A 97 -0.62 -5.03 -8.98
C LEU A 97 -1.57 -4.19 -9.87
N PHE A 98 -1.11 -3.72 -11.03
CA PHE A 98 -1.87 -2.86 -11.92
C PHE A 98 -2.91 -3.59 -12.78
N ALA A 99 -2.96 -4.92 -12.77
CA ALA A 99 -3.77 -5.70 -13.71
C ALA A 99 -5.30 -5.40 -13.68
N GLY A 100 -5.81 -4.91 -12.55
CA GLY A 100 -7.23 -4.56 -12.38
C GLY A 100 -7.52 -3.06 -12.42
N LEU A 101 -6.56 -2.23 -12.83
CA LEU A 101 -6.70 -0.77 -12.76
C LEU A 101 -7.07 -0.11 -14.10
N ASP A 102 -7.15 -0.90 -15.19
CA ASP A 102 -7.40 -0.41 -16.54
C ASP A 102 -6.54 0.84 -16.88
N ALA A 103 -6.99 1.77 -17.69
CA ALA A 103 -6.28 2.97 -18.09
C ALA A 103 -6.34 4.12 -17.03
N ARG A 104 -6.36 3.80 -15.73
CA ARG A 104 -6.37 4.82 -14.67
C ARG A 104 -5.02 5.51 -14.57
N THR A 105 -5.02 6.81 -14.31
CA THR A 105 -3.83 7.62 -14.08
C THR A 105 -3.84 8.17 -12.65
N TYR A 106 -2.65 8.35 -12.07
CA TYR A 106 -2.51 8.76 -10.69
C TYR A 106 -1.49 9.89 -10.54
N ASP A 107 -1.79 10.85 -9.68
CA ASP A 107 -0.88 11.93 -9.32
C ASP A 107 0.19 11.43 -8.34
N VAL A 108 -0.18 10.44 -7.49
CA VAL A 108 0.70 9.84 -6.49
C VAL A 108 0.50 8.33 -6.48
N ILE A 109 1.60 7.60 -6.54
CA ILE A 109 1.63 6.14 -6.36
C ILE A 109 2.58 5.81 -5.23
N ILE A 110 2.10 5.08 -4.24
CA ILE A 110 2.95 4.51 -3.19
C ILE A 110 2.82 2.99 -3.18
N SER A 111 3.86 2.35 -2.67
CA SER A 111 3.82 0.90 -2.43
C SER A 111 4.81 0.50 -1.34
N ASN A 112 4.36 -0.42 -0.49
CA ASN A 112 5.23 -1.17 0.41
C ASN A 112 5.14 -2.66 0.06
N PRO A 113 5.69 -3.08 -1.07
CA PRO A 113 5.56 -4.44 -1.56
C PRO A 113 6.35 -5.42 -0.69
N PRO A 114 6.10 -6.73 -0.79
CA PRO A 114 6.99 -7.75 -0.24
C PRO A 114 8.42 -7.56 -0.74
N TYR A 115 9.40 -7.70 0.18
CA TYR A 115 10.83 -7.53 -0.13
C TYR A 115 11.75 -8.51 0.64
N VAL A 116 11.18 -9.49 1.35
CA VAL A 116 11.96 -10.45 2.12
C VAL A 116 12.47 -11.55 1.18
N THR A 117 13.79 -11.74 1.18
CA THR A 117 14.41 -12.79 0.35
C THR A 117 14.06 -14.19 0.86
N ASP A 118 14.09 -15.20 -0.03
CA ASP A 118 13.87 -16.62 0.33
C ASP A 118 14.80 -17.10 1.45
N ARG A 119 16.04 -16.61 1.47
CA ARG A 119 17.00 -16.91 2.53
C ARG A 119 16.55 -16.32 3.86
N ALA A 120 16.12 -15.07 3.88
CA ALA A 120 15.65 -14.39 5.07
C ALA A 120 14.34 -14.99 5.58
N MET A 121 13.42 -15.40 4.70
CA MET A 121 12.17 -16.09 5.06
C MET A 121 12.43 -17.35 5.89
N ARG A 122 13.47 -18.14 5.55
CA ARG A 122 13.84 -19.33 6.31
C ARG A 122 14.43 -19.02 7.69
N ALA A 123 14.95 -17.82 7.90
CA ALA A 123 15.59 -17.38 9.13
C ALA A 123 14.74 -16.40 9.97
N LEU A 124 13.47 -16.16 9.56
CA LEU A 124 12.58 -15.24 10.28
C LEU A 124 12.39 -15.65 11.75
N PRO A 125 12.48 -14.68 12.68
CA PRO A 125 12.11 -14.88 14.08
C PRO A 125 10.67 -15.39 14.23
N ALA A 126 10.37 -16.04 15.37
CA ALA A 126 9.08 -16.68 15.60
C ALA A 126 7.90 -15.69 15.51
N GLU A 127 8.11 -14.45 15.88
CA GLU A 127 7.11 -13.38 15.85
C GLU A 127 6.56 -13.08 14.44
N TYR A 128 7.42 -13.18 13.41
CA TYR A 128 7.02 -12.96 12.00
C TYR A 128 6.36 -14.19 11.36
N ARG A 129 6.37 -15.36 12.01
CA ARG A 129 5.75 -16.58 11.47
C ARG A 129 4.22 -16.53 11.45
N HIS A 130 3.64 -15.57 12.12
CA HIS A 130 2.19 -15.31 12.13
C HIS A 130 1.76 -14.36 11.03
N GLU A 131 2.71 -13.67 10.39
CA GLU A 131 2.44 -12.78 9.26
C GLU A 131 2.33 -13.60 7.96
N PRO A 132 1.45 -13.21 7.00
CA PRO A 132 1.25 -13.98 5.77
C PRO A 132 2.54 -14.02 4.93
N ALA A 133 2.95 -15.20 4.49
CA ALA A 133 4.13 -15.34 3.62
C ALA A 133 4.01 -14.53 2.32
N LEU A 134 2.79 -14.42 1.77
CA LEU A 134 2.50 -13.60 0.59
C LEU A 134 2.85 -12.12 0.77
N ALA A 135 2.73 -11.60 1.99
CA ALA A 135 3.01 -10.20 2.29
C ALA A 135 4.51 -9.93 2.58
N LEU A 136 5.34 -10.98 2.65
CA LEU A 136 6.75 -10.87 2.99
C LEU A 136 7.67 -11.32 1.85
N ALA A 137 7.39 -12.48 1.23
CA ALA A 137 8.31 -13.15 0.32
C ALA A 137 8.38 -12.46 -1.06
N ALA A 138 9.59 -12.21 -1.55
CA ALA A 138 9.83 -11.57 -2.86
C ALA A 138 11.00 -12.20 -3.64
N GLY A 139 11.13 -13.53 -3.54
CA GLY A 139 12.09 -14.31 -4.32
C GLY A 139 13.50 -14.30 -3.77
N GLU A 140 14.46 -14.69 -4.61
CA GLU A 140 15.84 -14.96 -4.19
C GLU A 140 16.54 -13.69 -3.68
N ASP A 141 16.34 -12.54 -4.35
CA ASP A 141 16.97 -11.25 -4.00
C ASP A 141 16.02 -10.23 -3.39
N GLY A 142 14.73 -10.57 -3.20
CA GLY A 142 13.74 -9.69 -2.60
C GLY A 142 13.19 -8.59 -3.53
N LEU A 143 13.47 -8.65 -4.83
CA LEU A 143 13.12 -7.59 -5.78
C LEU A 143 12.08 -8.01 -6.83
N ASP A 144 11.51 -9.21 -6.76
CA ASP A 144 10.61 -9.71 -7.80
C ASP A 144 9.38 -8.81 -7.99
N ILE A 145 8.76 -8.37 -6.91
CA ILE A 145 7.59 -7.48 -6.97
C ILE A 145 8.00 -6.08 -7.44
N VAL A 146 9.11 -5.55 -6.92
CA VAL A 146 9.63 -4.23 -7.31
C VAL A 146 9.91 -4.16 -8.81
N ARG A 147 10.52 -5.21 -9.39
CA ARG A 147 10.76 -5.28 -10.83
C ARG A 147 9.47 -5.26 -11.65
N ARG A 148 8.43 -5.92 -11.16
CA ARG A 148 7.10 -5.91 -11.81
C ARG A 148 6.46 -4.53 -11.71
N LEU A 149 6.53 -3.88 -10.54
CA LEU A 149 6.03 -2.52 -10.33
C LEU A 149 6.68 -1.50 -11.27
N LEU A 150 8.00 -1.57 -11.47
CA LEU A 150 8.72 -0.62 -12.31
C LEU A 150 8.54 -0.83 -13.82
N LYS A 151 8.13 -2.03 -14.25
CA LYS A 151 7.90 -2.31 -15.69
C LYS A 151 6.55 -1.79 -16.19
N GLN A 152 5.51 -1.87 -15.39
CA GLN A 152 4.14 -1.57 -15.80
C GLN A 152 3.81 -0.06 -15.95
N PRO A 153 4.28 0.85 -15.08
CA PRO A 153 3.99 2.29 -15.22
C PRO A 153 4.67 2.96 -16.41
N LEU A 154 5.80 2.40 -16.88
CA LEU A 154 6.53 2.95 -18.04
C LEU A 154 5.80 2.71 -19.36
N GLU A 155 4.93 1.70 -19.41
CA GLU A 155 4.10 1.41 -20.58
C GLU A 155 2.86 2.33 -20.63
N ALA A 156 2.31 2.68 -19.47
CA ALA A 156 1.15 3.58 -19.37
C ALA A 156 1.50 5.08 -19.55
N ALA A 157 2.76 5.47 -19.36
CA ALA A 157 3.23 6.85 -19.53
C ALA A 157 3.74 7.15 -20.94
N ALA A 158 3.73 6.16 -21.86
CA ALA A 158 4.29 6.25 -23.21
C ALA A 158 3.23 6.56 -24.30
N GLU A 159 1.96 6.76 -23.94
CA GLU A 159 0.86 7.22 -24.80
C GLU A 159 0.47 8.67 -24.50
#